data_87f15c295d340226e6ab16c2d28d147c
#
_entry.id   87f15c295d340226e6ab16c2d28d147c
#
_cell.length_a   1.000
_cell.length_b   1.000
_cell.length_c   1.000
_cell.angle_alpha   90.00
_cell.angle_beta   90.00
_cell.angle_gamma   90.00
#
_symmetry.space_group_name_H-M   'P 1'
#
loop_
_entity.id
_entity.type
_entity.pdbx_description
1 polymer ?
#
loop_
_entity_poly.entity_id
_entity_poly.type
_entity_poly.pdbx_seq_one_letter_code
_entity_poly.pdbx_strand_id
1 'polypeptide(L)'
;MGILRTPGEVAKQLPTPTLFIGIWIVGGVYALLGAISVAELGAMIPRSGGFYVFAHRALGNYAGFVVGWSDWLSSCATIAVISMVVAEYTGVLFPSLAGRTKAIALITTFLFALLQWRGVRWGSITQNLTSLIKVLAFVAFAVAAFLYHPAAEATSTSNLATPHGFALLAAIIIALQGVLYTYDGWYGVIYFGEEIRNPKRDVAVSMFGGVLSIIAIYVLVNLALLRVQPLSQIAGENLAVGAAASVIFGAYGDTVIRLLAIVSMLSTINAYTLSCARVLYAMSCDGLFSHHATRVNKGGTPTVTLFISTIVAVLFIISGTFEKVLAVIAFFFVAYYSMAFISVILLRWREPDLPRPYRVWGYPWTTLIVLIGSIAFLAGAVAGDTRNSLWALGLLAISYPVYLLLKSLGALQNRER
;
A
#
# COMPACT_ATOMS: atom_id res chain seq x y z
N MET A 1 -4.25 4.74 -6.84
CA MET A 1 -3.38 5.77 -7.46
C MET A 1 -2.33 5.16 -8.37
N GLY A 2 -1.61 4.12 -7.93
CA GLY A 2 -0.55 3.50 -8.71
C GLY A 2 -0.92 3.19 -10.15
N ILE A 3 -2.04 2.50 -10.40
CA ILE A 3 -2.48 2.11 -11.74
C ILE A 3 -2.72 3.30 -12.71
N LEU A 4 -2.92 4.50 -12.20
CA LEU A 4 -3.11 5.69 -13.04
C LEU A 4 -1.79 6.28 -13.52
N ARG A 5 -0.71 6.13 -12.75
CA ARG A 5 0.62 6.70 -12.99
C ARG A 5 1.66 5.65 -13.40
N THR A 6 1.74 4.54 -12.68
CA THR A 6 2.79 3.52 -12.86
C THR A 6 2.88 2.95 -14.27
N PRO A 7 1.81 2.84 -15.09
CA PRO A 7 1.95 2.39 -16.46
C PRO A 7 2.93 3.22 -17.29
N GLY A 8 2.98 4.55 -17.11
CA GLY A 8 3.95 5.42 -17.79
C GLY A 8 5.40 5.11 -17.42
N GLU A 9 5.66 4.89 -16.14
CA GLU A 9 7.00 4.51 -15.65
C GLU A 9 7.42 3.11 -16.15
N VAL A 10 6.49 2.15 -16.12
CA VAL A 10 6.74 0.78 -16.61
C VAL A 10 7.01 0.79 -18.11
N ALA A 11 6.22 1.52 -18.90
CA ALA A 11 6.41 1.63 -20.34
C ALA A 11 7.76 2.25 -20.72
N LYS A 12 8.27 3.18 -19.91
CA LYS A 12 9.61 3.76 -20.07
C LYS A 12 10.72 2.73 -19.87
N GLN A 13 10.56 1.81 -18.94
CA GLN A 13 11.54 0.76 -18.63
C GLN A 13 11.42 -0.44 -19.56
N LEU A 14 10.20 -0.84 -19.90
CA LEU A 14 9.88 -2.06 -20.64
C LEU A 14 9.05 -1.70 -21.90
N PRO A 15 9.72 -1.33 -23.01
CA PRO A 15 9.06 -0.77 -24.19
C PRO A 15 8.42 -1.81 -25.11
N THR A 16 8.24 -3.07 -24.69
CA THR A 16 7.51 -4.07 -25.44
C THR A 16 6.19 -4.45 -24.77
N PRO A 17 5.08 -4.60 -25.52
CA PRO A 17 3.77 -4.94 -24.95
C PRO A 17 3.79 -6.21 -24.10
N THR A 18 4.54 -7.21 -24.49
CA THR A 18 4.64 -8.49 -23.76
C THR A 18 5.31 -8.30 -22.39
N LEU A 19 6.44 -7.57 -22.33
CA LEU A 19 7.12 -7.28 -21.06
C LEU A 19 6.29 -6.33 -20.19
N PHE A 20 5.67 -5.32 -20.82
CA PHE A 20 4.80 -4.36 -20.16
C PHE A 20 3.62 -5.04 -19.47
N ILE A 21 2.89 -5.94 -20.12
CA ILE A 21 1.79 -6.71 -19.47
C ILE A 21 2.35 -7.79 -18.54
N GLY A 22 3.42 -8.48 -18.94
CA GLY A 22 4.03 -9.54 -18.16
C GLY A 22 4.43 -9.12 -16.75
N ILE A 23 5.00 -7.91 -16.60
CA ILE A 23 5.42 -7.41 -15.28
C ILE A 23 4.23 -7.16 -14.34
N TRP A 24 3.07 -6.74 -14.87
CA TRP A 24 1.84 -6.59 -14.08
C TRP A 24 1.30 -7.93 -13.59
N ILE A 25 1.39 -8.97 -14.44
CA ILE A 25 1.00 -10.33 -14.06
C ILE A 25 1.96 -10.86 -12.98
N VAL A 26 3.27 -10.68 -13.15
CA VAL A 26 4.28 -11.12 -12.17
C VAL A 26 4.07 -10.43 -10.82
N GLY A 27 3.86 -9.11 -10.80
CA GLY A 27 3.58 -8.39 -9.56
C GLY A 27 2.26 -8.83 -8.90
N GLY A 28 1.23 -9.09 -9.70
CA GLY A 28 -0.04 -9.65 -9.22
C GLY A 28 0.11 -11.04 -8.61
N VAL A 29 0.88 -11.92 -9.25
CA VAL A 29 1.19 -13.26 -8.73
C VAL A 29 1.97 -13.16 -7.42
N TYR A 30 2.95 -12.25 -7.32
CA TYR A 30 3.66 -12.01 -6.07
C TYR A 30 2.72 -11.57 -4.95
N ALA A 31 1.83 -10.61 -5.22
CA ALA A 31 0.83 -10.15 -4.25
C ALA A 31 -0.13 -11.29 -3.83
N LEU A 32 -0.53 -12.14 -4.77
CA LEU A 32 -1.39 -13.30 -4.50
C LEU A 32 -0.68 -14.33 -3.61
N LEU A 33 0.57 -14.67 -3.90
CA LEU A 33 1.37 -15.59 -3.08
C LEU A 33 1.60 -15.02 -1.67
N GLY A 34 1.82 -13.70 -1.56
CA GLY A 34 1.87 -12.98 -0.29
C GLY A 34 0.56 -13.10 0.48
N ALA A 35 -0.57 -12.85 -0.18
CA ALA A 35 -1.90 -12.98 0.39
C ALA A 35 -2.18 -14.42 0.88
N ILE A 36 -1.83 -15.43 0.07
CA ILE A 36 -1.93 -16.84 0.44
C ILE A 36 -1.14 -17.14 1.73
N SER A 37 0.06 -16.59 1.86
CA SER A 37 0.91 -16.81 3.03
C SER A 37 0.37 -16.12 4.28
N VAL A 38 -0.03 -14.85 4.18
CA VAL A 38 -0.47 -14.05 5.34
C VAL A 38 -1.90 -14.38 5.77
N ALA A 39 -2.74 -14.87 4.87
CA ALA A 39 -4.11 -15.30 5.20
C ALA A 39 -4.14 -16.39 6.28
N GLU A 40 -3.13 -17.26 6.35
CA GLU A 40 -3.02 -18.26 7.43
C GLU A 40 -2.88 -17.58 8.78
N LEU A 41 -2.01 -16.59 8.89
CA LEU A 41 -1.82 -15.83 10.13
C LEU A 41 -3.07 -15.06 10.53
N GLY A 42 -3.70 -14.38 9.57
CA GLY A 42 -4.92 -13.61 9.84
C GLY A 42 -6.12 -14.46 10.24
N ALA A 43 -6.26 -15.68 9.68
CA ALA A 43 -7.30 -16.63 10.06
C ALA A 43 -7.02 -17.33 11.41
N MET A 44 -5.75 -17.54 11.73
CA MET A 44 -5.28 -18.19 12.94
C MET A 44 -5.26 -17.25 14.14
N ILE A 45 -4.90 -15.99 13.93
CA ILE A 45 -4.75 -14.96 14.97
C ILE A 45 -5.63 -13.74 14.57
N PRO A 46 -6.95 -13.84 14.78
CA PRO A 46 -7.89 -12.79 14.36
C PRO A 46 -7.89 -11.62 15.36
N ARG A 47 -6.76 -10.95 15.50
CA ARG A 47 -6.58 -9.74 16.30
C ARG A 47 -6.37 -8.53 15.42
N SER A 48 -6.84 -7.38 15.87
CA SER A 48 -6.55 -6.09 15.21
C SER A 48 -5.10 -5.68 15.46
N GLY A 49 -4.48 -5.00 14.48
CA GLY A 49 -3.10 -4.50 14.60
C GLY A 49 -2.14 -4.93 13.50
N GLY A 50 -2.62 -5.69 12.51
CA GLY A 50 -1.86 -6.02 11.30
C GLY A 50 -0.64 -6.91 11.55
N PHE A 51 0.43 -6.63 10.81
CA PHE A 51 1.67 -7.40 10.84
C PHE A 51 2.36 -7.44 12.21
N TYR A 52 2.15 -6.39 13.02
CA TYR A 52 2.63 -6.32 14.39
C TYR A 52 2.25 -7.55 15.21
N VAL A 53 0.98 -7.94 15.15
CA VAL A 53 0.43 -9.05 15.96
C VAL A 53 1.14 -10.37 15.65
N PHE A 54 1.42 -10.61 14.39
CA PHE A 54 2.09 -11.83 13.93
C PHE A 54 3.56 -11.88 14.34
N ALA A 55 4.28 -10.77 14.13
CA ALA A 55 5.67 -10.65 14.53
C ALA A 55 5.84 -10.72 16.05
N HIS A 56 4.95 -10.09 16.81
CA HIS A 56 4.96 -10.14 18.28
C HIS A 56 4.80 -11.58 18.78
N ARG A 57 3.85 -12.34 18.23
CA ARG A 57 3.64 -13.74 18.61
C ARG A 57 4.80 -14.65 18.20
N ALA A 58 5.33 -14.48 16.98
CA ALA A 58 6.34 -15.36 16.44
C ALA A 58 7.74 -15.08 16.98
N LEU A 59 8.09 -13.81 17.21
CA LEU A 59 9.46 -13.33 17.43
C LEU A 59 9.64 -12.61 18.78
N GLY A 60 8.54 -12.35 19.50
CA GLY A 60 8.57 -11.71 20.83
C GLY A 60 8.48 -10.19 20.79
N ASN A 61 8.59 -9.57 21.97
CA ASN A 61 8.26 -8.17 22.22
C ASN A 61 9.03 -7.16 21.36
N TYR A 62 10.34 -7.30 21.27
CA TYR A 62 11.14 -6.32 20.53
C TYR A 62 10.91 -6.41 19.02
N ALA A 63 10.87 -7.61 18.45
CA ALA A 63 10.60 -7.78 17.03
C ALA A 63 9.18 -7.30 16.66
N GLY A 64 8.19 -7.60 17.51
CA GLY A 64 6.84 -7.04 17.41
C GLY A 64 6.87 -5.52 17.44
N PHE A 65 7.57 -4.92 18.40
CA PHE A 65 7.71 -3.47 18.50
C PHE A 65 8.31 -2.86 17.23
N VAL A 66 9.40 -3.42 16.70
CA VAL A 66 10.04 -2.94 15.46
C VAL A 66 9.10 -3.00 14.27
N VAL A 67 8.37 -4.10 14.11
CA VAL A 67 7.38 -4.25 13.02
C VAL A 67 6.24 -3.26 13.19
N GLY A 68 5.67 -3.14 14.40
CA GLY A 68 4.60 -2.19 14.67
C GLY A 68 5.03 -0.74 14.50
N TRP A 69 6.24 -0.38 14.93
CA TRP A 69 6.83 0.93 14.72
C TRP A 69 6.99 1.27 13.22
N SER A 70 7.55 0.33 12.45
CA SER A 70 7.78 0.51 11.01
C SER A 70 6.48 0.63 10.24
N ASP A 71 5.51 -0.23 10.54
CA ASP A 71 4.18 -0.26 9.92
C ASP A 71 3.40 1.02 10.23
N TRP A 72 3.36 1.43 11.50
CA TRP A 72 2.72 2.68 11.91
C TRP A 72 3.36 3.91 11.27
N LEU A 73 4.70 4.00 11.32
CA LEU A 73 5.42 5.16 10.80
C LEU A 73 5.27 5.29 9.28
N SER A 74 5.37 4.17 8.55
CA SER A 74 5.16 4.15 7.10
C SER A 74 3.71 4.49 6.74
N SER A 75 2.73 4.07 7.53
CA SER A 75 1.33 4.43 7.34
C SER A 75 1.09 5.93 7.52
N CYS A 76 1.68 6.56 8.55
CA CYS A 76 1.63 8.02 8.74
C CYS A 76 2.30 8.77 7.58
N ALA A 77 3.44 8.28 7.12
CA ALA A 77 4.17 8.83 5.98
C ALA A 77 3.36 8.70 4.68
N THR A 78 2.68 7.57 4.47
CA THR A 78 1.79 7.34 3.31
C THR A 78 0.62 8.33 3.31
N ILE A 79 -0.02 8.58 4.46
CA ILE A 79 -1.06 9.61 4.59
C ILE A 79 -0.52 10.97 4.13
N ALA A 80 0.67 11.36 4.58
CA ALA A 80 1.30 12.63 4.23
C ALA A 80 1.58 12.75 2.73
N VAL A 81 2.25 11.75 2.15
CA VAL A 81 2.60 11.69 0.72
C VAL A 81 1.35 11.79 -0.16
N ILE A 82 0.33 10.97 0.13
CA ILE A 82 -0.89 10.95 -0.68
C ILE A 82 -1.67 12.26 -0.52
N SER A 83 -1.71 12.86 0.68
CA SER A 83 -2.35 14.16 0.89
C SER A 83 -1.66 15.28 0.10
N MET A 84 -0.33 15.24 -0.05
CA MET A 84 0.41 16.19 -0.89
C MET A 84 0.08 16.01 -2.38
N VAL A 85 -0.02 14.76 -2.87
CA VAL A 85 -0.40 14.50 -4.27
C VAL A 85 -1.86 14.89 -4.54
N VAL A 86 -2.78 14.69 -3.59
CA VAL A 86 -4.15 15.23 -3.68
C VAL A 86 -4.12 16.75 -3.86
N ALA A 87 -3.28 17.44 -3.08
CA ALA A 87 -3.15 18.89 -3.16
C ALA A 87 -2.56 19.35 -4.50
N GLU A 88 -1.56 18.65 -5.05
CA GLU A 88 -0.99 18.94 -6.37
C GLU A 88 -2.05 18.78 -7.46
N TYR A 89 -2.80 17.69 -7.49
CA TYR A 89 -3.86 17.47 -8.48
C TYR A 89 -5.01 18.48 -8.34
N THR A 90 -5.32 18.87 -7.09
CA THR A 90 -6.31 19.93 -6.83
C THR A 90 -5.83 21.26 -7.38
N GLY A 91 -4.54 21.60 -7.23
CA GLY A 91 -3.94 22.81 -7.81
C GLY A 91 -3.95 22.84 -9.35
N VAL A 92 -3.83 21.66 -10.00
CA VAL A 92 -3.97 21.56 -11.47
C VAL A 92 -5.42 21.79 -11.91
N LEU A 93 -6.40 21.22 -11.21
CA LEU A 93 -7.81 21.38 -11.53
C LEU A 93 -8.36 22.77 -11.18
N PHE A 94 -7.83 23.39 -10.14
CA PHE A 94 -8.23 24.71 -9.63
C PHE A 94 -7.01 25.62 -9.53
N PRO A 95 -6.62 26.34 -10.60
CA PRO A 95 -5.42 27.19 -10.62
C PRO A 95 -5.35 28.23 -9.50
N SER A 96 -6.51 28.68 -8.99
CA SER A 96 -6.60 29.59 -7.84
C SER A 96 -6.06 29.00 -6.53
N LEU A 97 -5.94 27.68 -6.44
CA LEU A 97 -5.38 26.94 -5.33
C LEU A 97 -3.94 26.49 -5.58
N ALA A 98 -3.39 26.78 -6.75
CA ALA A 98 -1.98 26.46 -7.06
C ALA A 98 -1.05 27.16 -6.05
N GLY A 99 0.01 26.46 -5.62
CA GLY A 99 0.94 26.96 -4.60
C GLY A 99 0.48 26.78 -3.14
N ARG A 100 -0.76 26.34 -2.89
CA ARG A 100 -1.28 26.06 -1.53
C ARG A 100 -1.19 24.58 -1.14
N THR A 101 -0.28 23.82 -1.74
CA THR A 101 -0.15 22.36 -1.59
C THR A 101 -0.10 21.93 -0.13
N LYS A 102 0.72 22.57 0.71
CA LYS A 102 0.82 22.21 2.14
C LYS A 102 -0.50 22.45 2.88
N ALA A 103 -1.17 23.56 2.64
CA ALA A 103 -2.43 23.88 3.31
C ALA A 103 -3.53 22.87 2.95
N ILE A 104 -3.66 22.53 1.67
CA ILE A 104 -4.65 21.55 1.18
C ILE A 104 -4.35 20.17 1.76
N ALA A 105 -3.07 19.74 1.78
CA ALA A 105 -2.65 18.46 2.35
C ALA A 105 -2.98 18.38 3.87
N LEU A 106 -2.71 19.44 4.62
CA LEU A 106 -3.03 19.52 6.05
C LEU A 106 -4.54 19.45 6.30
N ILE A 107 -5.32 20.23 5.55
CA ILE A 107 -6.80 20.22 5.64
C ILE A 107 -7.33 18.82 5.33
N THR A 108 -6.86 18.19 4.26
CA THR A 108 -7.28 16.83 3.87
C THR A 108 -6.99 15.82 4.98
N THR A 109 -5.76 15.82 5.51
CA THR A 109 -5.36 14.91 6.59
C THR A 109 -6.24 15.13 7.84
N PHE A 110 -6.51 16.38 8.21
CA PHE A 110 -7.32 16.71 9.36
C PHE A 110 -8.79 16.33 9.20
N LEU A 111 -9.36 16.53 8.01
CA LEU A 111 -10.74 16.12 7.70
C LEU A 111 -10.92 14.60 7.83
N PHE A 112 -9.98 13.81 7.35
CA PHE A 112 -10.04 12.36 7.53
C PHE A 112 -9.81 11.92 8.97
N ALA A 113 -8.97 12.60 9.74
CA ALA A 113 -8.86 12.36 11.17
C ALA A 113 -10.18 12.63 11.90
N LEU A 114 -10.87 13.73 11.58
CA LEU A 114 -12.19 14.04 12.13
C LEU A 114 -13.26 13.03 11.70
N LEU A 115 -13.24 12.58 10.44
CA LEU A 115 -14.15 11.55 9.95
C LEU A 115 -13.99 10.26 10.75
N GLN A 116 -12.73 9.82 10.97
CA GLN A 116 -12.43 8.61 11.73
C GLN A 116 -12.74 8.76 13.22
N TRP A 117 -12.56 9.95 13.77
CA TRP A 117 -12.92 10.25 15.16
C TRP A 117 -14.43 10.10 15.42
N ARG A 118 -15.28 10.40 14.42
CA ARG A 118 -16.73 10.16 14.52
C ARG A 118 -17.10 8.69 14.68
N GLY A 119 -16.26 7.79 14.22
CA GLY A 119 -16.42 6.35 14.39
C GLY A 119 -16.17 5.52 13.13
N VAL A 120 -15.84 4.26 13.37
CA VAL A 120 -15.46 3.25 12.36
C VAL A 120 -16.51 3.10 11.26
N ARG A 121 -17.81 3.20 11.61
CA ARG A 121 -18.92 3.06 10.64
C ARG A 121 -18.84 4.08 9.51
N TRP A 122 -18.56 5.35 9.82
CA TRP A 122 -18.44 6.41 8.81
C TRP A 122 -17.24 6.19 7.90
N GLY A 123 -16.09 5.82 8.47
CA GLY A 123 -14.91 5.45 7.69
C GLY A 123 -15.16 4.28 6.75
N SER A 124 -15.84 3.23 7.22
CA SER A 124 -16.19 2.06 6.42
C SER A 124 -17.17 2.37 5.28
N ILE A 125 -18.20 3.18 5.53
CA ILE A 125 -19.14 3.62 4.49
C ILE A 125 -18.39 4.41 3.41
N THR A 126 -17.55 5.36 3.81
CA THR A 126 -16.73 6.16 2.89
C THR A 126 -15.81 5.25 2.06
N GLN A 127 -15.18 4.25 2.68
CA GLN A 127 -14.31 3.30 2.00
C GLN A 127 -15.06 2.47 0.96
N ASN A 128 -16.22 1.93 1.30
CA ASN A 128 -17.02 1.12 0.40
C ASN A 128 -17.52 1.94 -0.80
N LEU A 129 -18.05 3.14 -0.55
CA LEU A 129 -18.56 4.02 -1.60
C LEU A 129 -17.45 4.43 -2.58
N THR A 130 -16.33 4.90 -2.06
CA THR A 130 -15.20 5.32 -2.90
C THR A 130 -14.56 4.15 -3.64
N SER A 131 -14.56 2.94 -3.07
CA SER A 131 -14.08 1.74 -3.75
C SER A 131 -15.00 1.32 -4.88
N LEU A 132 -16.31 1.39 -4.68
CA LEU A 132 -17.30 1.12 -5.74
C LEU A 132 -17.14 2.11 -6.91
N ILE A 133 -17.04 3.40 -6.62
CA ILE A 133 -16.82 4.44 -7.64
C ILE A 133 -15.55 4.13 -8.47
N LYS A 134 -14.45 3.74 -7.82
CA LYS A 134 -13.20 3.39 -8.50
C LYS A 134 -13.37 2.20 -9.44
N VAL A 135 -13.98 1.12 -8.97
CA VAL A 135 -14.20 -0.08 -9.78
C VAL A 135 -15.04 0.24 -10.99
N LEU A 136 -16.18 0.92 -10.80
CA LEU A 136 -17.07 1.31 -11.90
C LEU A 136 -16.35 2.21 -12.92
N ALA A 137 -15.55 3.17 -12.46
CA ALA A 137 -14.82 4.07 -13.36
C ALA A 137 -13.74 3.34 -14.17
N PHE A 138 -12.99 2.40 -13.57
CA PHE A 138 -11.99 1.61 -14.30
C PHE A 138 -12.64 0.67 -15.31
N VAL A 139 -13.77 0.04 -14.96
CA VAL A 139 -14.52 -0.80 -15.89
C VAL A 139 -15.08 0.05 -17.04
N ALA A 140 -15.67 1.21 -16.75
CA ALA A 140 -16.19 2.13 -17.77
C ALA A 140 -15.08 2.62 -18.71
N PHE A 141 -13.90 2.99 -18.16
CA PHE A 141 -12.73 3.36 -18.97
C PHE A 141 -12.30 2.21 -19.88
N ALA A 142 -12.20 1.00 -19.35
CA ALA A 142 -11.80 -0.16 -20.14
C ALA A 142 -12.80 -0.47 -21.25
N VAL A 143 -14.10 -0.46 -20.95
CA VAL A 143 -15.15 -0.65 -21.96
C VAL A 143 -15.05 0.42 -23.06
N ALA A 144 -14.91 1.70 -22.68
CA ALA A 144 -14.76 2.79 -23.65
C ALA A 144 -13.50 2.62 -24.52
N ALA A 145 -12.37 2.21 -23.92
CA ALA A 145 -11.13 1.96 -24.64
C ALA A 145 -11.24 0.81 -25.65
N PHE A 146 -11.95 -0.28 -25.30
CA PHE A 146 -12.15 -1.39 -26.23
C PHE A 146 -13.17 -1.07 -27.34
N LEU A 147 -14.13 -0.19 -27.09
CA LEU A 147 -15.07 0.31 -28.08
C LEU A 147 -14.46 1.41 -28.96
N TYR A 148 -13.37 2.02 -28.52
CA TYR A 148 -12.68 3.04 -29.29
C TYR A 148 -11.99 2.44 -30.52
N HIS A 149 -12.17 3.07 -31.67
CA HIS A 149 -11.51 2.71 -32.94
C HIS A 149 -10.42 3.74 -33.22
N PRO A 150 -9.15 3.42 -32.96
CA PRO A 150 -8.05 4.34 -33.27
C PRO A 150 -8.02 4.59 -34.78
N ALA A 151 -7.77 5.85 -35.20
CA ALA A 151 -7.46 6.15 -36.59
C ALA A 151 -6.23 5.33 -37.04
N ALA A 152 -6.21 4.94 -38.32
CA ALA A 152 -5.25 3.98 -38.90
C ALA A 152 -3.75 4.30 -38.66
N GLU A 153 -3.42 5.53 -38.25
CA GLU A 153 -2.05 5.98 -37.97
C GLU A 153 -1.48 5.61 -36.61
N ALA A 154 -2.29 5.01 -35.71
CA ALA A 154 -1.87 4.68 -34.33
C ALA A 154 -1.00 3.41 -34.25
N THR A 155 -0.71 2.73 -35.33
CA THR A 155 0.15 1.53 -35.40
C THR A 155 1.64 1.85 -35.50
N SER A 156 2.09 2.98 -35.00
CA SER A 156 3.53 3.28 -34.92
C SER A 156 4.22 2.25 -34.04
N THR A 157 4.99 1.37 -34.66
CA THR A 157 5.93 0.48 -33.93
C THR A 157 6.83 1.36 -33.06
N SER A 158 6.83 1.11 -31.77
CA SER A 158 7.68 1.86 -30.83
C SER A 158 9.14 1.69 -31.22
N ASN A 159 9.80 2.76 -31.64
CA ASN A 159 11.24 2.81 -31.88
C ASN A 159 12.06 2.83 -30.58
N LEU A 160 11.45 2.52 -29.43
CA LEU A 160 12.14 2.43 -28.16
C LEU A 160 13.00 1.17 -28.16
N ALA A 161 14.30 1.35 -28.00
CA ALA A 161 15.24 0.23 -27.93
C ALA A 161 14.94 -0.64 -26.68
N THR A 162 14.66 -1.91 -26.87
CA THR A 162 14.48 -2.85 -25.77
C THR A 162 15.84 -3.11 -25.13
N PRO A 163 16.00 -2.88 -23.82
CA PRO A 163 17.24 -3.22 -23.14
C PRO A 163 17.50 -4.73 -23.21
N HIS A 164 18.78 -5.14 -23.25
CA HIS A 164 19.19 -6.54 -23.33
C HIS A 164 20.16 -6.90 -22.20
N GLY A 165 20.30 -8.19 -21.88
CA GLY A 165 21.24 -8.68 -20.90
C GLY A 165 21.01 -8.07 -19.50
N PHE A 166 22.07 -7.59 -18.87
CA PHE A 166 22.00 -7.02 -17.52
C PHE A 166 21.14 -5.73 -17.44
N ALA A 167 21.12 -4.93 -18.50
CA ALA A 167 20.27 -3.75 -18.57
C ALA A 167 18.76 -4.12 -18.58
N LEU A 168 18.38 -5.24 -19.19
CA LEU A 168 16.99 -5.73 -19.12
C LEU A 168 16.64 -6.17 -17.69
N LEU A 169 17.54 -6.86 -16.99
CA LEU A 169 17.33 -7.26 -15.61
C LEU A 169 17.12 -6.03 -14.69
N ALA A 170 17.95 -5.00 -14.85
CA ALA A 170 17.80 -3.75 -14.12
C ALA A 170 16.47 -3.06 -14.41
N ALA A 171 16.06 -3.00 -15.68
CA ALA A 171 14.79 -2.44 -16.12
C ALA A 171 13.58 -3.20 -15.52
N ILE A 172 13.63 -4.53 -15.49
CA ILE A 172 12.61 -5.38 -14.87
C ILE A 172 12.52 -5.10 -13.36
N ILE A 173 13.64 -4.98 -12.67
CA ILE A 173 13.67 -4.69 -11.22
C ILE A 173 13.02 -3.33 -10.94
N ILE A 174 13.39 -2.28 -11.70
CA ILE A 174 12.83 -0.93 -11.53
C ILE A 174 11.32 -0.93 -11.83
N ALA A 175 10.90 -1.56 -12.92
CA ALA A 175 9.48 -1.67 -13.26
C ALA A 175 8.70 -2.44 -12.20
N LEU A 176 9.27 -3.55 -11.69
CA LEU A 176 8.64 -4.37 -10.65
C LEU A 176 8.48 -3.61 -9.33
N GLN A 177 9.41 -2.73 -8.97
CA GLN A 177 9.27 -1.86 -7.79
C GLN A 177 7.99 -1.00 -7.87
N GLY A 178 7.76 -0.33 -9.01
CA GLY A 178 6.56 0.47 -9.23
C GLY A 178 5.28 -0.37 -9.22
N VAL A 179 5.34 -1.56 -9.81
CA VAL A 179 4.21 -2.51 -9.87
C VAL A 179 3.88 -3.05 -8.47
N LEU A 180 4.87 -3.50 -7.70
CA LEU A 180 4.66 -3.99 -6.33
C LEU A 180 4.08 -2.90 -5.43
N TYR A 181 4.58 -1.67 -5.54
CA TYR A 181 3.99 -0.52 -4.83
C TYR A 181 2.52 -0.28 -5.26
N THR A 182 2.20 -0.51 -6.53
CA THR A 182 0.82 -0.34 -7.02
C THR A 182 -0.13 -1.43 -6.51
N TYR A 183 0.37 -2.64 -6.31
CA TYR A 183 -0.39 -3.75 -5.72
C TYR A 183 -0.46 -3.69 -4.19
N ASP A 184 0.26 -2.78 -3.52
CA ASP A 184 0.27 -2.68 -2.06
C ASP A 184 -1.14 -2.47 -1.46
N GLY A 185 -1.36 -2.98 -0.24
CA GLY A 185 -2.64 -2.91 0.47
C GLY A 185 -3.50 -4.18 0.41
N TRP A 186 -3.02 -5.26 -0.24
CA TRP A 186 -3.70 -6.55 -0.34
C TRP A 186 -4.01 -7.19 1.03
N TYR A 187 -3.29 -6.80 2.04
CA TYR A 187 -3.36 -7.29 3.42
C TYR A 187 -4.32 -6.51 4.31
N GLY A 188 -4.97 -5.47 3.83
CA GLY A 188 -5.73 -4.51 4.65
C GLY A 188 -6.69 -5.12 5.67
N VAL A 189 -7.26 -6.29 5.39
CA VAL A 189 -8.21 -6.99 6.27
C VAL A 189 -7.60 -7.40 7.62
N ILE A 190 -6.27 -7.65 7.71
CA ILE A 190 -5.62 -8.10 8.95
C ILE A 190 -5.57 -7.03 10.05
N TYR A 191 -5.77 -5.75 9.71
CA TYR A 191 -5.85 -4.68 10.72
C TYR A 191 -7.18 -4.68 11.48
N PHE A 192 -8.17 -5.41 11.00
CA PHE A 192 -9.55 -5.42 11.50
C PHE A 192 -9.99 -6.78 12.01
N GLY A 193 -9.05 -7.66 12.39
CA GLY A 193 -9.32 -9.05 12.74
C GLY A 193 -10.44 -9.24 13.78
N GLU A 194 -10.50 -8.37 14.79
CA GLU A 194 -11.53 -8.40 15.84
C GLU A 194 -12.91 -7.89 15.37
N GLU A 195 -12.96 -7.16 14.27
CA GLU A 195 -14.19 -6.61 13.70
C GLU A 195 -14.85 -7.57 12.67
N ILE A 196 -14.16 -8.67 12.32
CA ILE A 196 -14.63 -9.64 11.32
C ILE A 196 -15.52 -10.68 11.98
N ARG A 197 -16.73 -10.88 11.44
CA ARG A 197 -17.70 -11.83 12.01
C ARG A 197 -17.24 -13.29 11.98
N ASN A 198 -16.64 -13.71 10.87
CA ASN A 198 -16.11 -15.07 10.72
C ASN A 198 -14.67 -15.03 10.16
N PRO A 199 -13.66 -14.69 11.00
CA PRO A 199 -12.29 -14.49 10.53
C PRO A 199 -11.68 -15.76 9.91
N LYS A 200 -12.12 -16.94 10.35
CA LYS A 200 -11.64 -18.24 9.85
C LYS A 200 -11.84 -18.41 8.34
N ARG A 201 -12.89 -17.81 7.79
CA ARG A 201 -13.26 -17.86 6.36
C ARG A 201 -13.01 -16.51 5.68
N ASP A 202 -13.49 -15.45 6.31
CA ASP A 202 -13.67 -14.16 5.65
C ASP A 202 -12.33 -13.46 5.39
N VAL A 203 -11.30 -13.71 6.23
CA VAL A 203 -9.94 -13.19 5.98
C VAL A 203 -9.39 -13.72 4.67
N ALA A 204 -9.38 -15.04 4.48
CA ALA A 204 -8.84 -15.66 3.27
C ALA A 204 -9.65 -15.26 2.02
N VAL A 205 -10.99 -15.30 2.11
CA VAL A 205 -11.89 -14.93 1.01
C VAL A 205 -11.71 -13.47 0.60
N SER A 206 -11.61 -12.55 1.58
CA SER A 206 -11.39 -11.12 1.30
C SER A 206 -10.04 -10.85 0.67
N MET A 207 -8.98 -11.50 1.16
CA MET A 207 -7.62 -11.33 0.61
C MET A 207 -7.54 -11.87 -0.82
N PHE A 208 -8.02 -13.08 -1.07
CA PHE A 208 -7.94 -13.69 -2.41
C PHE A 208 -8.86 -12.98 -3.40
N GLY A 209 -10.12 -12.76 -3.03
CA GLY A 209 -11.08 -12.04 -3.87
C GLY A 209 -10.59 -10.64 -4.19
N GLY A 210 -10.05 -9.92 -3.20
CA GLY A 210 -9.47 -8.60 -3.39
C GLY A 210 -8.30 -8.61 -4.35
N VAL A 211 -7.30 -9.48 -4.13
CA VAL A 211 -6.10 -9.53 -4.99
C VAL A 211 -6.45 -9.95 -6.41
N LEU A 212 -7.27 -11.00 -6.59
CA LEU A 212 -7.67 -11.46 -7.92
C LEU A 212 -8.46 -10.39 -8.68
N SER A 213 -9.36 -9.67 -8.00
CA SER A 213 -10.09 -8.55 -8.58
C SER A 213 -9.15 -7.42 -9.03
N ILE A 214 -8.16 -7.08 -8.20
CA ILE A 214 -7.17 -6.05 -8.53
C ILE A 214 -6.28 -6.48 -9.69
N ILE A 215 -5.82 -7.74 -9.73
CA ILE A 215 -5.06 -8.27 -10.87
C ILE A 215 -5.88 -8.14 -12.15
N ALA A 216 -7.14 -8.56 -12.13
CA ALA A 216 -8.03 -8.47 -13.29
C ALA A 216 -8.20 -7.02 -13.75
N ILE A 217 -8.48 -6.09 -12.82
CA ILE A 217 -8.65 -4.66 -13.14
C ILE A 217 -7.35 -4.07 -13.69
N TYR A 218 -6.20 -4.35 -13.09
CA TYR A 218 -4.93 -3.76 -13.53
C TYR A 218 -4.49 -4.29 -14.90
N VAL A 219 -4.64 -5.57 -15.15
CA VAL A 219 -4.38 -6.15 -16.47
C VAL A 219 -5.34 -5.56 -17.50
N LEU A 220 -6.64 -5.47 -17.19
CA LEU A 220 -7.66 -4.90 -18.06
C LEU A 220 -7.36 -3.43 -18.42
N VAL A 221 -7.00 -2.60 -17.44
CA VAL A 221 -6.64 -1.18 -17.65
C VAL A 221 -5.39 -1.06 -18.53
N ASN A 222 -4.37 -1.90 -18.28
CA ASN A 222 -3.14 -1.85 -19.10
C ASN A 222 -3.37 -2.34 -20.53
N LEU A 223 -4.23 -3.35 -20.75
CA LEU A 223 -4.67 -3.77 -22.08
C LEU A 223 -5.47 -2.65 -22.77
N ALA A 224 -6.33 -1.97 -22.03
CA ALA A 224 -7.08 -0.82 -22.52
C ALA A 224 -6.15 0.34 -22.95
N LEU A 225 -5.10 0.63 -22.18
CA LEU A 225 -4.08 1.61 -22.56
C LEU A 225 -3.40 1.25 -23.88
N LEU A 226 -2.95 0.01 -24.01
CA LEU A 226 -2.30 -0.47 -25.26
C LEU A 226 -3.25 -0.48 -26.47
N ARG A 227 -4.55 -0.57 -26.23
CA ARG A 227 -5.56 -0.47 -27.31
C ARG A 227 -5.72 0.96 -27.83
N VAL A 228 -5.55 1.97 -26.96
CA VAL A 228 -5.79 3.38 -27.27
C VAL A 228 -4.53 4.06 -27.79
N GLN A 229 -3.35 3.75 -27.24
CA GLN A 229 -2.10 4.45 -27.52
C GLN A 229 -0.94 3.46 -27.67
N PRO A 230 0.03 3.73 -28.57
CA PRO A 230 1.27 2.96 -28.64
C PRO A 230 2.11 3.19 -27.34
N LEU A 231 2.92 2.20 -26.99
CA LEU A 231 3.76 2.24 -25.78
C LEU A 231 4.70 3.46 -25.72
N SER A 232 5.15 3.95 -26.87
CA SER A 232 5.98 5.16 -26.98
C SER A 232 5.29 6.43 -26.45
N GLN A 233 3.97 6.50 -26.57
CA GLN A 233 3.18 7.63 -26.03
C GLN A 233 2.81 7.43 -24.56
N ILE A 234 2.74 6.18 -24.09
CA ILE A 234 2.50 5.87 -22.69
C ILE A 234 3.77 6.11 -21.86
N ALA A 235 4.94 5.90 -22.45
CA ALA A 235 6.23 5.94 -21.77
C ALA A 235 6.54 7.32 -21.17
N GLY A 236 6.71 7.38 -19.84
CA GLY A 236 7.02 8.60 -19.10
C GLY A 236 5.82 9.48 -18.78
N GLU A 237 4.60 9.11 -19.19
CA GLU A 237 3.39 9.86 -18.86
C GLU A 237 3.09 9.81 -17.36
N ASN A 238 2.92 10.99 -16.75
CA ASN A 238 2.61 11.11 -15.32
C ASN A 238 1.19 10.63 -14.99
N LEU A 239 0.28 10.64 -15.95
CA LEU A 239 -1.10 10.17 -15.79
C LEU A 239 -1.54 9.43 -17.06
N ALA A 240 -0.92 8.27 -17.31
CA ALA A 240 -1.11 7.50 -18.56
C ALA A 240 -2.59 7.22 -18.88
N VAL A 241 -3.39 6.89 -17.85
CA VAL A 241 -4.84 6.68 -18.02
C VAL A 241 -5.56 7.98 -18.38
N GLY A 242 -5.10 9.14 -17.86
CA GLY A 242 -5.64 10.45 -18.20
C GLY A 242 -5.35 10.83 -19.64
N ALA A 243 -4.11 10.60 -20.11
CA ALA A 243 -3.73 10.82 -21.50
C ALA A 243 -4.58 9.96 -22.46
N ALA A 244 -4.73 8.67 -22.16
CA ALA A 244 -5.60 7.78 -22.95
C ALA A 244 -7.08 8.21 -22.92
N ALA A 245 -7.57 8.67 -21.77
CA ALA A 245 -8.94 9.17 -21.65
C ALA A 245 -9.16 10.44 -22.49
N SER A 246 -8.13 11.30 -22.62
CA SER A 246 -8.20 12.48 -23.49
C SER A 246 -8.31 12.10 -24.97
N VAL A 247 -7.69 11.01 -25.38
CA VAL A 247 -7.82 10.48 -26.75
C VAL A 247 -9.24 9.97 -27.01
N ILE A 248 -9.87 9.30 -26.01
CA ILE A 248 -11.21 8.72 -26.16
C ILE A 248 -12.32 9.79 -26.03
N PHE A 249 -12.22 10.66 -25.02
CA PHE A 249 -13.29 11.57 -24.59
C PHE A 249 -12.99 13.06 -24.90
N GLY A 250 -11.86 13.34 -25.56
CA GLY A 250 -11.45 14.73 -25.85
C GLY A 250 -10.97 15.48 -24.59
N ALA A 251 -11.06 16.81 -24.61
CA ALA A 251 -10.50 17.69 -23.60
C ALA A 251 -10.94 17.43 -22.15
N TYR A 252 -12.09 16.81 -21.92
CA TYR A 252 -12.60 16.50 -20.58
C TYR A 252 -12.05 15.19 -20.01
N GLY A 253 -11.44 14.32 -20.84
CA GLY A 253 -10.98 13.00 -20.43
C GLY A 253 -9.96 13.06 -19.30
N ASP A 254 -8.92 13.88 -19.42
CA ASP A 254 -7.90 14.06 -18.38
C ASP A 254 -8.50 14.63 -17.09
N THR A 255 -9.40 15.60 -17.17
CA THR A 255 -10.07 16.19 -16.02
C THR A 255 -10.85 15.15 -15.22
N VAL A 256 -11.63 14.29 -15.91
CA VAL A 256 -12.41 13.21 -15.25
C VAL A 256 -11.48 12.23 -14.56
N ILE A 257 -10.39 11.82 -15.22
CA ILE A 257 -9.42 10.90 -14.63
C ILE A 257 -8.68 11.53 -13.44
N ARG A 258 -8.35 12.84 -13.48
CA ARG A 258 -7.77 13.54 -12.32
C ARG A 258 -8.73 13.59 -11.13
N LEU A 259 -10.00 13.85 -11.36
CA LEU A 259 -11.02 13.79 -10.31
C LEU A 259 -11.13 12.38 -9.72
N LEU A 260 -11.13 11.35 -10.56
CA LEU A 260 -11.12 9.96 -10.12
C LEU A 260 -9.85 9.62 -9.33
N ALA A 261 -8.70 10.14 -9.74
CA ALA A 261 -7.44 9.98 -9.01
C ALA A 261 -7.52 10.61 -7.61
N ILE A 262 -8.07 11.81 -7.50
CA ILE A 262 -8.29 12.47 -6.20
C ILE A 262 -9.21 11.60 -5.32
N VAL A 263 -10.35 11.15 -5.82
CA VAL A 263 -11.27 10.26 -5.07
C VAL A 263 -10.56 8.97 -4.64
N SER A 264 -9.75 8.40 -5.51
CA SER A 264 -8.95 7.20 -5.20
C SER A 264 -7.95 7.45 -4.08
N MET A 265 -7.26 8.60 -4.11
CA MET A 265 -6.29 9.00 -3.09
C MET A 265 -6.96 9.31 -1.75
N LEU A 266 -8.10 10.00 -1.75
CA LEU A 266 -8.89 10.24 -0.55
C LEU A 266 -9.36 8.93 0.11
N SER A 267 -9.79 7.96 -0.70
CA SER A 267 -10.09 6.60 -0.21
C SER A 267 -8.87 5.91 0.42
N THR A 268 -7.68 6.11 -0.13
CA THR A 268 -6.45 5.53 0.40
C THR A 268 -6.06 6.20 1.73
N ILE A 269 -6.16 7.53 1.83
CA ILE A 269 -5.96 8.27 3.09
C ILE A 269 -6.92 7.74 4.17
N ASN A 270 -8.19 7.52 3.81
CA ASN A 270 -9.20 6.96 4.71
C ASN A 270 -8.77 5.59 5.25
N ALA A 271 -8.34 4.67 4.38
CA ALA A 271 -7.90 3.33 4.75
C ALA A 271 -6.67 3.37 5.68
N TYR A 272 -5.64 4.14 5.34
CA TYR A 272 -4.44 4.25 6.17
C TYR A 272 -4.71 4.93 7.51
N THR A 273 -5.59 5.94 7.57
CA THR A 273 -6.00 6.58 8.83
C THR A 273 -6.73 5.60 9.74
N LEU A 274 -7.53 4.69 9.17
CA LEU A 274 -8.18 3.61 9.91
C LEU A 274 -7.18 2.59 10.47
N SER A 275 -6.21 2.18 9.64
CA SER A 275 -5.27 1.09 9.96
C SER A 275 -4.20 1.52 10.95
N CYS A 276 -3.56 2.68 10.72
CA CYS A 276 -2.40 3.11 11.52
C CYS A 276 -2.75 3.31 13.01
N ALA A 277 -3.95 3.80 13.31
CA ALA A 277 -4.41 3.95 14.69
C ALA A 277 -4.55 2.59 15.40
N ARG A 278 -4.90 1.52 14.67
CA ARG A 278 -5.07 0.16 15.22
C ARG A 278 -3.75 -0.52 15.53
N VAL A 279 -2.68 -0.18 14.81
CA VAL A 279 -1.34 -0.71 15.11
C VAL A 279 -0.88 -0.25 16.49
N LEU A 280 -0.88 1.06 16.75
CA LEU A 280 -0.52 1.58 18.08
C LEU A 280 -1.49 1.15 19.18
N TYR A 281 -2.78 1.02 18.86
CA TYR A 281 -3.77 0.50 19.79
C TYR A 281 -3.43 -0.94 20.22
N ALA A 282 -3.15 -1.82 19.27
CA ALA A 282 -2.77 -3.19 19.55
C ALA A 282 -1.47 -3.27 20.37
N MET A 283 -0.45 -2.49 20.00
CA MET A 283 0.78 -2.36 20.77
C MET A 283 0.52 -1.89 22.20
N SER A 284 -0.44 -0.98 22.39
CA SER A 284 -0.82 -0.49 23.71
C SER A 284 -1.54 -1.55 24.54
N CYS A 285 -2.41 -2.34 23.94
CA CYS A 285 -3.10 -3.46 24.61
C CYS A 285 -2.13 -4.55 25.07
N ASP A 286 -1.04 -4.75 24.31
CA ASP A 286 0.01 -5.71 24.66
C ASP A 286 1.11 -5.11 25.58
N GLY A 287 0.93 -3.87 26.05
CA GLY A 287 1.87 -3.18 26.94
C GLY A 287 3.17 -2.72 26.26
N LEU A 288 3.22 -2.68 24.92
CA LEU A 288 4.37 -2.21 24.16
C LEU A 288 4.28 -0.72 23.78
N PHE A 289 3.22 -0.05 24.20
CA PHE A 289 3.03 1.40 24.06
C PHE A 289 2.24 1.95 25.25
N SER A 290 1.94 3.23 25.28
CA SER A 290 1.27 3.87 26.42
C SER A 290 -0.13 3.29 26.68
N HIS A 291 -0.43 2.93 27.93
CA HIS A 291 -1.74 2.43 28.34
C HIS A 291 -2.89 3.44 28.03
N HIS A 292 -2.61 4.75 28.04
CA HIS A 292 -3.62 5.75 27.68
C HIS A 292 -4.13 5.62 26.24
N ALA A 293 -3.34 4.97 25.37
CA ALA A 293 -3.68 4.73 23.99
C ALA A 293 -4.65 3.54 23.75
N THR A 294 -5.03 2.82 24.80
CA THR A 294 -6.08 1.78 24.75
C THR A 294 -7.51 2.33 24.80
N ARG A 295 -7.67 3.65 25.00
CA ARG A 295 -8.98 4.29 25.11
C ARG A 295 -9.65 4.39 23.75
N VAL A 296 -10.85 3.84 23.65
CA VAL A 296 -11.74 3.95 22.47
C VAL A 296 -12.91 4.86 22.79
N ASN A 297 -13.35 5.63 21.79
CA ASN A 297 -14.55 6.48 21.92
C ASN A 297 -15.83 5.66 21.68
N LYS A 298 -16.99 6.29 21.84
CA LYS A 298 -18.31 5.66 21.61
C LYS A 298 -18.49 5.14 20.17
N GLY A 299 -17.73 5.62 19.21
CA GLY A 299 -17.74 5.20 17.82
C GLY A 299 -16.78 4.03 17.51
N GLY A 300 -16.10 3.46 18.53
CA GLY A 300 -15.15 2.37 18.37
C GLY A 300 -13.77 2.80 17.87
N THR A 301 -13.47 4.11 17.85
CA THR A 301 -12.18 4.61 17.36
C THR A 301 -11.19 4.80 18.50
N PRO A 302 -9.95 4.28 18.41
CA PRO A 302 -8.87 4.53 19.35
C PRO A 302 -8.39 5.99 19.22
N THR A 303 -8.92 6.87 20.07
CA THR A 303 -8.79 8.33 19.89
C THR A 303 -7.36 8.83 20.07
N VAL A 304 -6.66 8.36 21.11
CA VAL A 304 -5.28 8.82 21.39
C VAL A 304 -4.34 8.44 20.24
N THR A 305 -4.41 7.20 19.78
CA THR A 305 -3.57 6.72 18.68
C THR A 305 -3.89 7.40 17.36
N LEU A 306 -5.16 7.70 17.09
CA LEU A 306 -5.58 8.47 15.93
C LEU A 306 -4.94 9.86 15.90
N PHE A 307 -4.98 10.60 17.02
CA PHE A 307 -4.40 11.93 17.08
C PHE A 307 -2.88 11.92 17.04
N ILE A 308 -2.20 10.97 17.70
CA ILE A 308 -0.75 10.81 17.58
C ILE A 308 -0.35 10.54 16.14
N SER A 309 -1.05 9.64 15.45
CA SER A 309 -0.79 9.31 14.04
C SER A 309 -1.03 10.51 13.13
N THR A 310 -2.08 11.29 13.39
CA THR A 310 -2.37 12.52 12.65
C THR A 310 -1.26 13.57 12.83
N ILE A 311 -0.77 13.77 14.07
CA ILE A 311 0.33 14.69 14.35
C ILE A 311 1.59 14.28 13.59
N VAL A 312 1.93 12.99 13.58
CA VAL A 312 3.11 12.48 12.87
C VAL A 312 2.95 12.65 11.35
N ALA A 313 1.77 12.38 10.79
CA ALA A 313 1.49 12.65 9.37
C ALA A 313 1.62 14.15 9.04
N VAL A 314 1.15 15.04 9.89
CA VAL A 314 1.31 16.50 9.76
C VAL A 314 2.78 16.90 9.79
N LEU A 315 3.59 16.33 10.67
CA LEU A 315 5.04 16.58 10.72
C LEU A 315 5.73 16.16 9.41
N PHE A 316 5.34 15.03 8.81
CA PHE A 316 5.83 14.62 7.49
C PHE A 316 5.42 15.62 6.39
N ILE A 317 4.19 16.13 6.39
CA ILE A 317 3.74 17.15 5.42
C ILE A 317 4.57 18.44 5.55
N ILE A 318 4.81 18.90 6.79
CA ILE A 318 5.56 20.13 7.06
C ILE A 318 7.02 19.98 6.66
N SER A 319 7.63 18.81 6.88
CA SER A 319 9.04 18.53 6.53
C SER A 319 9.33 18.67 5.04
N GLY A 320 8.33 18.51 4.17
CA GLY A 320 8.40 18.80 2.74
C GLY A 320 9.33 17.89 1.92
N THR A 321 9.73 16.74 2.45
CA THR A 321 10.70 15.82 1.83
C THR A 321 10.01 14.62 1.16
N PHE A 322 9.13 14.90 0.18
CA PHE A 322 8.30 13.90 -0.50
C PHE A 322 9.09 12.67 -0.99
N GLU A 323 10.17 12.87 -1.74
CA GLU A 323 10.96 11.77 -2.32
C GLU A 323 11.60 10.88 -1.26
N LYS A 324 12.16 11.49 -0.20
CA LYS A 324 12.77 10.76 0.91
C LYS A 324 11.75 9.92 1.67
N VAL A 325 10.56 10.48 1.92
CA VAL A 325 9.47 9.80 2.62
C VAL A 325 8.98 8.61 1.81
N LEU A 326 8.86 8.77 0.49
CA LEU A 326 8.41 7.68 -0.41
C LEU A 326 9.38 6.49 -0.41
N ALA A 327 10.69 6.76 -0.47
CA ALA A 327 11.70 5.69 -0.44
C ALA A 327 11.71 4.93 0.90
N VAL A 328 11.55 5.64 2.02
CA VAL A 328 11.43 5.05 3.37
C VAL A 328 10.20 4.15 3.47
N ILE A 329 9.07 4.59 2.91
CA ILE A 329 7.81 3.81 2.89
C ILE A 329 8.02 2.48 2.18
N ALA A 330 8.59 2.49 0.97
CA ALA A 330 8.81 1.28 0.19
C ALA A 330 9.71 0.27 0.92
N PHE A 331 10.77 0.75 1.56
CA PHE A 331 11.66 -0.07 2.36
C PHE A 331 10.93 -0.74 3.55
N PHE A 332 10.16 0.03 4.30
CA PHE A 332 9.42 -0.50 5.46
C PHE A 332 8.35 -1.51 5.07
N PHE A 333 7.61 -1.27 3.99
CA PHE A 333 6.58 -2.20 3.52
C PHE A 333 7.16 -3.60 3.32
N VAL A 334 8.24 -3.70 2.57
CA VAL A 334 8.83 -5.00 2.28
C VAL A 334 9.52 -5.61 3.50
N ALA A 335 10.06 -4.78 4.41
CA ALA A 335 10.65 -5.25 5.65
C ALA A 335 9.62 -5.95 6.54
N TYR A 336 8.45 -5.35 6.77
CA TYR A 336 7.45 -6.00 7.61
C TYR A 336 6.71 -7.15 6.90
N TYR A 337 6.60 -7.16 5.55
CA TYR A 337 6.14 -8.35 4.83
C TYR A 337 7.09 -9.54 5.05
N SER A 338 8.40 -9.30 4.96
CA SER A 338 9.41 -10.33 5.23
C SER A 338 9.24 -10.91 6.63
N MET A 339 8.97 -10.07 7.64
CA MET A 339 8.73 -10.52 9.00
C MET A 339 7.44 -11.34 9.12
N ALA A 340 6.39 -11.01 8.37
CA ALA A 340 5.18 -11.83 8.34
C ALA A 340 5.44 -13.21 7.71
N PHE A 341 6.18 -13.29 6.60
CA PHE A 341 6.51 -14.56 5.97
C PHE A 341 7.39 -15.43 6.88
N ILE A 342 8.36 -14.83 7.57
CA ILE A 342 9.15 -15.50 8.61
C ILE A 342 8.23 -15.98 9.74
N SER A 343 7.25 -15.18 10.16
CA SER A 343 6.29 -15.56 11.21
C SER A 343 5.45 -16.78 10.82
N VAL A 344 5.04 -16.93 9.54
CA VAL A 344 4.36 -18.14 9.05
C VAL A 344 5.23 -19.37 9.29
N ILE A 345 6.51 -19.30 8.91
CA ILE A 345 7.44 -20.42 9.01
C ILE A 345 7.68 -20.78 10.50
N LEU A 346 7.99 -19.76 11.31
CA LEU A 346 8.29 -19.96 12.73
C LEU A 346 7.11 -20.50 13.54
N LEU A 347 5.90 -19.97 13.32
CA LEU A 347 4.72 -20.42 14.04
C LEU A 347 4.28 -21.84 13.63
N ARG A 348 4.54 -22.23 12.39
CA ARG A 348 4.32 -23.63 11.98
C ARG A 348 5.26 -24.60 12.70
N TRP A 349 6.47 -24.16 12.98
CA TRP A 349 7.47 -24.96 13.65
C TRP A 349 7.30 -24.93 15.19
N ARG A 350 7.02 -23.76 15.77
CA ARG A 350 6.91 -23.60 17.24
C ARG A 350 5.55 -24.00 17.80
N GLU A 351 4.49 -23.82 17.02
CA GLU A 351 3.11 -24.09 17.42
C GLU A 351 2.41 -25.02 16.40
N PRO A 352 2.90 -26.26 16.20
CA PRO A 352 2.37 -27.17 15.19
C PRO A 352 0.89 -27.54 15.43
N ASP A 353 0.49 -27.63 16.69
CA ASP A 353 -0.85 -28.08 17.11
C ASP A 353 -1.90 -26.97 17.12
N LEU A 354 -1.48 -25.72 16.89
CA LEU A 354 -2.42 -24.59 16.86
C LEU A 354 -3.40 -24.74 15.69
N PRO A 355 -4.73 -24.62 15.93
CA PRO A 355 -5.74 -24.75 14.88
C PRO A 355 -5.51 -23.72 13.75
N ARG A 356 -5.37 -24.22 12.53
CA ARG A 356 -5.24 -23.41 11.30
C ARG A 356 -6.45 -23.57 10.43
N PRO A 357 -7.46 -22.68 10.56
CA PRO A 357 -8.69 -22.75 9.74
C PRO A 357 -8.43 -22.66 8.26
N TYR A 358 -7.39 -21.92 7.89
CA TYR A 358 -6.83 -21.85 6.55
C TYR A 358 -5.35 -22.22 6.62
N ARG A 359 -4.86 -22.98 5.64
CA ARG A 359 -3.45 -23.35 5.51
C ARG A 359 -2.89 -22.89 4.17
N VAL A 360 -1.67 -22.35 4.19
CA VAL A 360 -0.97 -21.90 2.97
C VAL A 360 -0.90 -23.00 1.94
N TRP A 361 -1.41 -22.75 0.73
CA TRP A 361 -1.29 -23.66 -0.39
C TRP A 361 0.14 -23.69 -0.92
N GLY A 362 0.69 -24.88 -1.15
CA GLY A 362 2.04 -25.05 -1.64
C GLY A 362 3.15 -24.71 -0.61
N TYR A 363 2.82 -24.70 0.69
CA TYR A 363 3.84 -24.54 1.73
C TYR A 363 4.87 -25.69 1.67
N PRO A 364 6.19 -25.43 1.87
CA PRO A 364 6.79 -24.14 2.22
C PRO A 364 7.10 -23.23 1.02
N TRP A 365 7.00 -23.73 -0.21
CA TRP A 365 7.49 -23.06 -1.41
C TRP A 365 6.83 -21.72 -1.67
N THR A 366 5.53 -21.62 -1.52
CA THR A 366 4.79 -20.35 -1.66
C THR A 366 5.36 -19.26 -0.76
N THR A 367 5.54 -19.56 0.52
CA THR A 367 6.07 -18.60 1.49
C THR A 367 7.56 -18.29 1.26
N LEU A 368 8.35 -19.29 0.84
CA LEU A 368 9.77 -19.07 0.55
C LEU A 368 9.99 -18.21 -0.70
N ILE A 369 9.20 -18.39 -1.76
CA ILE A 369 9.29 -17.58 -2.98
C ILE A 369 9.06 -16.11 -2.67
N VAL A 370 7.99 -15.78 -1.94
CA VAL A 370 7.71 -14.39 -1.59
C VAL A 370 8.72 -13.82 -0.60
N LEU A 371 9.23 -14.61 0.33
CA LEU A 371 10.29 -14.19 1.25
C LEU A 371 11.59 -13.88 0.50
N ILE A 372 12.02 -14.76 -0.40
CA ILE A 372 13.22 -14.54 -1.24
C ILE A 372 13.02 -13.31 -2.12
N GLY A 373 11.84 -13.16 -2.75
CA GLY A 373 11.50 -11.97 -3.54
C GLY A 373 11.56 -10.68 -2.72
N SER A 374 11.07 -10.71 -1.49
CA SER A 374 11.12 -9.56 -0.56
C SER A 374 12.57 -9.22 -0.18
N ILE A 375 13.40 -10.21 0.14
CA ILE A 375 14.81 -10.01 0.46
C ILE A 375 15.57 -9.45 -0.75
N ALA A 376 15.32 -10.00 -1.94
CA ALA A 376 15.91 -9.51 -3.19
C ALA A 376 15.51 -8.05 -3.48
N PHE A 377 14.24 -7.71 -3.24
CA PHE A 377 13.76 -6.33 -3.35
C PHE A 377 14.49 -5.39 -2.37
N LEU A 378 14.60 -5.76 -1.10
CA LEU A 378 15.30 -4.94 -0.09
C LEU A 378 16.78 -4.76 -0.45
N ALA A 379 17.45 -5.82 -0.90
CA ALA A 379 18.83 -5.74 -1.39
C ALA A 379 18.95 -4.81 -2.59
N GLY A 380 18.03 -4.91 -3.55
CA GLY A 380 17.96 -4.02 -4.71
C GLY A 380 17.67 -2.56 -4.35
N ALA A 381 16.81 -2.31 -3.37
CA ALA A 381 16.50 -0.97 -2.87
C ALA A 381 17.75 -0.34 -2.21
N VAL A 382 18.50 -1.11 -1.40
CA VAL A 382 19.75 -0.63 -0.77
C VAL A 382 20.80 -0.34 -1.83
N ALA A 383 20.96 -1.18 -2.84
CA ALA A 383 21.92 -1.00 -3.90
C ALA A 383 21.58 0.17 -4.85
N GLY A 384 20.31 0.33 -5.16
CA GLY A 384 19.81 1.37 -6.10
C GLY A 384 19.68 2.75 -5.47
N ASP A 385 19.33 2.82 -4.18
CA ASP A 385 19.16 4.08 -3.43
C ASP A 385 19.69 3.96 -2.01
N THR A 386 21.00 3.85 -1.90
CA THR A 386 21.71 3.68 -0.63
C THR A 386 21.41 4.81 0.36
N ARG A 387 21.31 6.06 -0.13
CA ARG A 387 21.10 7.23 0.74
C ARG A 387 19.76 7.17 1.47
N ASN A 388 18.67 6.90 0.75
CA ASN A 388 17.35 6.84 1.35
C ASN A 388 17.15 5.55 2.16
N SER A 389 17.78 4.44 1.75
CA SER A 389 17.82 3.21 2.53
C SER A 389 18.53 3.40 3.88
N LEU A 390 19.62 4.19 3.94
CA LEU A 390 20.26 4.55 5.21
C LEU A 390 19.36 5.40 6.12
N TRP A 391 18.54 6.29 5.56
CA TRP A 391 17.52 7.00 6.34
C TRP A 391 16.46 6.05 6.91
N ALA A 392 16.01 5.08 6.12
CA ALA A 392 15.06 4.06 6.59
C ALA A 392 15.65 3.22 7.73
N LEU A 393 16.90 2.77 7.57
CA LEU A 393 17.63 2.04 8.61
C LEU A 393 17.86 2.90 9.86
N GLY A 394 18.14 4.20 9.71
CA GLY A 394 18.24 5.14 10.82
C GLY A 394 16.94 5.26 11.61
N LEU A 395 15.80 5.42 10.93
CA LEU A 395 14.47 5.43 11.55
C LEU A 395 14.13 4.09 12.23
N LEU A 396 14.58 2.98 11.65
CA LEU A 396 14.46 1.67 12.26
C LEU A 396 15.32 1.56 13.53
N ALA A 397 16.56 2.07 13.49
CA ALA A 397 17.46 2.07 14.64
C ALA A 397 16.92 2.93 15.80
N ILE A 398 16.22 4.03 15.52
CA ILE A 398 15.53 4.85 16.54
C ILE A 398 14.47 4.05 17.29
N SER A 399 13.89 3.01 16.70
CA SER A 399 12.93 2.15 17.39
C SER A 399 13.49 1.53 18.67
N TYR A 400 14.80 1.23 18.73
CA TYR A 400 15.44 0.62 19.91
C TYR A 400 15.50 1.55 21.13
N PRO A 401 16.05 2.78 21.05
CA PRO A 401 16.02 3.70 22.19
C PRO A 401 14.59 4.08 22.60
N VAL A 402 13.64 4.18 21.65
CA VAL A 402 12.22 4.43 21.98
C VAL A 402 11.64 3.24 22.75
N TYR A 403 11.93 2.01 22.34
CA TYR A 403 11.52 0.80 23.06
C TYR A 403 12.07 0.78 24.49
N LEU A 404 13.36 1.08 24.68
CA LEU A 404 14.00 1.14 26.00
C LEU A 404 13.39 2.25 26.87
N LEU A 405 13.13 3.42 26.30
CA LEU A 405 12.47 4.53 27.00
C LEU A 405 11.08 4.16 27.48
N LEU A 406 10.25 3.56 26.62
CA LEU A 406 8.92 3.11 26.98
C LEU A 406 8.99 2.03 28.08
N LYS A 407 9.98 1.15 28.01
CA LYS A 407 10.24 0.14 29.07
C LYS A 407 10.62 0.78 30.40
N SER A 408 11.50 1.76 30.41
CA SER A 408 11.95 2.46 31.62
C SER A 408 10.86 3.30 32.28
N LEU A 409 9.93 3.87 31.48
CA LEU A 409 8.81 4.64 31.99
C LEU A 409 7.66 3.78 32.56
N GLY A 410 7.85 2.45 32.66
CA GLY A 410 6.81 1.52 33.10
C GLY A 410 5.60 1.43 32.13
N ALA A 411 5.74 2.03 30.94
CA ALA A 411 4.72 1.94 29.90
C ALA A 411 4.65 0.50 29.33
N LEU A 412 5.75 -0.26 29.44
CA LEU A 412 5.82 -1.67 29.10
C LEU A 412 5.58 -2.48 30.38
N GLN A 413 4.32 -2.75 30.70
CA GLN A 413 4.01 -3.70 31.77
C GLN A 413 4.33 -5.11 31.30
N ASN A 414 5.29 -5.77 31.98
CA ASN A 414 5.48 -7.21 31.86
C ASN A 414 4.17 -7.91 32.26
N ARG A 415 3.34 -8.28 31.31
CA ARG A 415 2.37 -9.37 31.46
C ARG A 415 3.09 -10.69 31.18
N GLU A 416 4.11 -11.00 31.98
CA GLU A 416 4.47 -12.36 32.27
C GLU A 416 3.50 -12.84 33.35
N ARG A 417 2.32 -13.28 32.90
CA ARG A 417 1.44 -14.21 33.66
C ARG A 417 0.49 -14.90 32.70
#